data_4e054b06326e20b72193e3423199873a
#
_entry.id   4e054b06326e20b72193e3423199873a
#
_cell.length_a   1.000
_cell.length_b   1.000
_cell.length_c   1.000
_cell.angle_alpha   90.00
_cell.angle_beta   90.00
_cell.angle_gamma   90.00
#
_symmetry.space_group_name_H-M   'P 1'
#
loop_
_entity.id
_entity.type
_entity.pdbx_description
1 polymer ?
#
loop_
_entity_poly.entity_id
_entity_poly.type
_entity_poly.pdbx_seq_one_letter_code
_entity_poly.pdbx_strand_id
1 'polypeptide(L)'
;MARGRSAALGLGSLLLVATLAACSGGGKKEPPLENFTAEEIYKRGEYELEVGNPRRPDQALYYFSEVERLYPYSEWAKRALIMEAFAQHKAKDYESARASAQRFIDTYPGDEDAAYAKYLLALSYYDQIDEVGRDQGLTFQALQALRDVIEQYPDSDYARSAMLKFDLAFDHLAAKEMEIGRYYLKQGHYSAAINRFRVVVEQFQTTAHTPEALMRLTEAYLALGITDEAQTAAAILGHNFQSSPFYDDAYQLLKKQGLKPESKGDSWLSKIYRQVIKGEWL
;
A
#
# COMPACT_ATOMS: atom_id res chain seq x y z
N MET A 1 -67.45 13.91 62.25
CA MET A 1 -68.42 13.04 61.65
C MET A 1 -67.69 11.96 60.88
N ALA A 2 -67.63 10.87 61.43
CA ALA A 2 -68.30 9.57 61.16
C ALA A 2 -67.41 8.74 60.22
N ARG A 3 -66.71 7.77 60.78
CA ARG A 3 -67.06 6.34 60.75
C ARG A 3 -66.79 5.73 59.37
N GLY A 4 -66.21 4.60 59.16
CA GLY A 4 -65.95 3.42 59.97
C GLY A 4 -65.18 2.40 59.16
N ARG A 5 -64.52 1.55 59.90
CA ARG A 5 -64.64 0.08 59.93
C ARG A 5 -64.42 -0.63 58.58
N SER A 6 -63.71 -1.64 58.47
CA SER A 6 -63.16 -2.74 59.25
C SER A 6 -62.76 -3.88 58.34
N ALA A 7 -61.83 -4.62 58.77
CA ALA A 7 -61.71 -6.09 58.67
C ALA A 7 -61.39 -6.66 57.29
N ALA A 8 -60.64 -7.62 57.13
CA ALA A 8 -59.93 -8.60 57.93
C ALA A 8 -59.31 -9.62 56.98
N LEU A 9 -58.25 -10.20 57.46
CA LEU A 9 -57.87 -11.60 57.25
C LEU A 9 -57.73 -12.16 55.82
N GLY A 10 -56.55 -12.62 55.61
CA GLY A 10 -56.32 -13.66 54.59
C GLY A 10 -54.85 -14.06 54.57
N LEU A 11 -54.51 -14.97 55.46
CA LEU A 11 -53.28 -15.79 55.35
C LEU A 11 -52.95 -16.21 53.95
N GLY A 12 -51.73 -16.08 53.65
CA GLY A 12 -51.19 -16.61 52.41
C GLY A 12 -49.68 -16.52 52.39
N SER A 13 -49.03 -17.11 53.46
CA SER A 13 -47.63 -17.41 53.40
C SER A 13 -47.38 -18.41 52.31
N LEU A 14 -47.14 -17.96 51.11
CA LEU A 14 -46.59 -18.80 50.07
C LEU A 14 -45.10 -18.50 50.04
N LEU A 15 -44.34 -19.40 50.60
CA LEU A 15 -42.89 -19.56 50.41
C LEU A 15 -42.61 -19.54 48.93
N LEU A 16 -42.20 -18.39 48.40
CA LEU A 16 -41.45 -18.30 47.16
C LEU A 16 -40.00 -18.63 47.54
N VAL A 17 -39.69 -19.90 47.63
CA VAL A 17 -38.34 -20.43 47.54
C VAL A 17 -37.91 -20.05 46.09
N ALA A 18 -37.34 -18.85 45.95
CA ALA A 18 -36.56 -18.54 44.81
C ALA A 18 -35.39 -19.54 44.79
N THR A 19 -35.61 -20.58 43.98
CA THR A 19 -34.51 -21.38 43.51
C THR A 19 -33.64 -20.43 42.73
N LEU A 20 -32.63 -19.89 43.39
CA LEU A 20 -31.36 -19.48 42.80
C LEU A 20 -30.82 -20.76 42.15
N ALA A 21 -31.40 -21.16 41.01
CA ALA A 21 -30.73 -21.99 40.06
C ALA A 21 -29.46 -21.22 39.71
N ALA A 22 -28.40 -21.51 40.45
CA ALA A 22 -27.07 -21.19 40.06
C ALA A 22 -26.95 -21.57 38.59
N CYS A 23 -26.85 -20.55 37.77
CA CYS A 23 -26.18 -20.68 36.49
C CYS A 23 -24.71 -20.96 36.82
N SER A 24 -24.46 -22.12 37.39
CA SER A 24 -23.23 -22.83 37.24
C SER A 24 -23.18 -23.23 35.77
N GLY A 25 -22.85 -22.27 34.96
CA GLY A 25 -22.39 -22.50 33.60
C GLY A 25 -21.10 -23.30 33.72
N GLY A 26 -21.23 -24.59 33.93
CA GLY A 26 -20.20 -25.54 33.60
C GLY A 26 -20.00 -25.43 32.11
N GLY A 27 -19.14 -24.48 31.67
CA GLY A 27 -18.65 -24.45 30.32
C GLY A 27 -18.13 -25.87 30.05
N LYS A 28 -18.79 -26.59 29.15
CA LYS A 28 -18.22 -27.83 28.64
C LYS A 28 -16.83 -27.42 28.18
N LYS A 29 -15.77 -27.92 28.87
CA LYS A 29 -14.42 -27.73 28.35
C LYS A 29 -14.43 -28.25 26.93
N GLU A 30 -14.10 -27.40 26.00
CA GLU A 30 -13.94 -27.87 24.63
C GLU A 30 -12.98 -29.05 24.62
N PRO A 31 -13.29 -30.09 23.84
CA PRO A 31 -12.38 -31.23 23.72
C PRO A 31 -11.02 -30.72 23.19
N PRO A 32 -9.92 -31.36 23.60
CA PRO A 32 -8.58 -31.02 23.10
C PRO A 32 -8.55 -31.00 21.57
N LEU A 33 -7.76 -30.10 20.98
CA LEU A 33 -7.71 -29.93 19.51
C LEU A 33 -7.18 -31.19 18.80
N GLU A 34 -6.42 -32.03 19.50
CA GLU A 34 -5.97 -33.33 19.01
C GLU A 34 -7.11 -34.29 18.62
N ASN A 35 -8.31 -34.05 19.11
CA ASN A 35 -9.51 -34.84 18.76
C ASN A 35 -10.20 -34.37 17.47
N PHE A 36 -9.74 -33.30 16.86
CA PHE A 36 -10.32 -32.74 15.63
C PHE A 36 -9.38 -32.97 14.43
N THR A 37 -9.94 -33.06 13.27
CA THR A 37 -9.17 -33.12 12.01
C THR A 37 -8.54 -31.78 11.69
N ALA A 38 -7.51 -31.77 10.83
CA ALA A 38 -6.88 -30.55 10.35
C ALA A 38 -7.90 -29.56 9.73
N GLU A 39 -8.88 -30.09 8.97
CA GLU A 39 -9.95 -29.31 8.37
C GLU A 39 -10.84 -28.62 9.42
N GLU A 40 -11.23 -29.35 10.45
CA GLU A 40 -12.09 -28.81 11.50
C GLU A 40 -11.42 -27.71 12.30
N ILE A 41 -10.12 -27.86 12.58
CA ILE A 41 -9.33 -26.83 13.28
C ILE A 41 -9.18 -25.60 12.36
N TYR A 42 -8.83 -25.82 11.10
CA TYR A 42 -8.68 -24.75 10.11
C TYR A 42 -9.99 -23.94 9.97
N LYS A 43 -11.14 -24.60 9.81
CA LYS A 43 -12.46 -23.94 9.72
C LYS A 43 -12.82 -23.11 10.95
N ARG A 44 -12.36 -23.50 12.14
CA ARG A 44 -12.50 -22.66 13.32
C ARG A 44 -11.67 -21.37 13.21
N GLY A 45 -10.46 -21.47 12.69
CA GLY A 45 -9.65 -20.29 12.39
C GLY A 45 -10.30 -19.35 11.39
N GLU A 46 -10.88 -19.88 10.30
CA GLU A 46 -11.64 -19.08 9.33
C GLU A 46 -12.84 -18.40 9.99
N TYR A 47 -13.61 -19.13 10.78
CA TYR A 47 -14.76 -18.56 11.50
C TYR A 47 -14.35 -17.41 12.41
N GLU A 48 -13.25 -17.56 13.18
CA GLU A 48 -12.74 -16.49 14.05
C GLU A 48 -12.23 -15.27 13.26
N LEU A 49 -11.76 -15.46 12.02
CA LEU A 49 -11.41 -14.32 11.14
C LEU A 49 -12.64 -13.57 10.64
N GLU A 50 -13.74 -14.27 10.40
CA GLU A 50 -14.98 -13.66 9.89
C GLU A 50 -15.77 -12.93 10.98
N VAL A 51 -15.92 -13.56 12.16
CA VAL A 51 -16.77 -13.04 13.25
C VAL A 51 -15.98 -12.31 14.33
N GLY A 52 -14.69 -12.57 14.43
CA GLY A 52 -13.80 -12.01 15.44
C GLY A 52 -13.42 -10.55 15.18
N ASN A 53 -12.59 -10.03 16.06
CA ASN A 53 -12.06 -8.68 15.88
C ASN A 53 -10.88 -8.69 14.88
N PRO A 54 -11.01 -8.06 13.71
CA PRO A 54 -9.93 -8.06 12.71
C PRO A 54 -8.61 -7.45 13.20
N ARG A 55 -8.65 -6.62 14.25
CA ARG A 55 -7.46 -6.02 14.87
C ARG A 55 -6.82 -6.90 15.94
N ARG A 56 -7.47 -7.98 16.32
CA ARG A 56 -7.01 -8.97 17.30
C ARG A 56 -7.37 -10.37 16.83
N PRO A 57 -6.69 -10.88 15.82
CA PRO A 57 -6.98 -12.19 15.26
C PRO A 57 -6.37 -13.34 16.10
N ASP A 58 -6.09 -13.10 17.40
CA ASP A 58 -5.37 -14.03 18.26
C ASP A 58 -5.99 -15.44 18.26
N GLN A 59 -7.33 -15.52 18.24
CA GLN A 59 -8.02 -16.82 18.19
C GLN A 59 -7.85 -17.52 16.85
N ALA A 60 -7.96 -16.78 15.76
CA ALA A 60 -7.75 -17.33 14.42
C ALA A 60 -6.29 -17.81 14.25
N LEU A 61 -5.33 -16.98 14.65
CA LEU A 61 -3.91 -17.31 14.62
C LEU A 61 -3.60 -18.56 15.48
N TYR A 62 -4.22 -18.67 16.65
CA TYR A 62 -4.09 -19.86 17.48
C TYR A 62 -4.55 -21.13 16.74
N TYR A 63 -5.71 -21.11 16.10
CA TYR A 63 -6.19 -22.27 15.35
C TYR A 63 -5.29 -22.60 14.16
N PHE A 64 -4.84 -21.61 13.40
CA PHE A 64 -3.95 -21.85 12.26
C PHE A 64 -2.60 -22.44 12.71
N SER A 65 -1.99 -21.91 13.77
CA SER A 65 -0.75 -22.45 14.31
C SER A 65 -0.91 -23.87 14.84
N GLU A 66 -2.07 -24.21 15.43
CA GLU A 66 -2.37 -25.55 15.89
C GLU A 66 -2.56 -26.55 14.72
N VAL A 67 -3.09 -26.10 13.57
CA VAL A 67 -3.12 -26.94 12.37
C VAL A 67 -1.70 -27.29 11.92
N GLU A 68 -0.80 -26.33 11.89
CA GLU A 68 0.60 -26.57 11.54
C GLU A 68 1.29 -27.49 12.56
N ARG A 69 1.04 -27.28 13.84
CA ARG A 69 1.65 -28.09 14.92
C ARG A 69 1.20 -29.55 14.89
N LEU A 70 -0.11 -29.79 14.71
CA LEU A 70 -0.70 -31.13 14.79
C LEU A 70 -0.63 -31.89 13.47
N TYR A 71 -0.70 -31.18 12.35
CA TYR A 71 -0.81 -31.75 11.00
C TYR A 71 0.15 -31.12 10.00
N PRO A 72 1.47 -31.04 10.27
CA PRO A 72 2.43 -30.21 9.53
C PRO A 72 2.55 -30.54 8.03
N TYR A 73 2.17 -31.75 7.63
CA TYR A 73 2.26 -32.19 6.21
C TYR A 73 0.91 -32.22 5.49
N SER A 74 -0.13 -31.65 6.09
CA SER A 74 -1.45 -31.60 5.49
C SER A 74 -1.61 -30.39 4.55
N GLU A 75 -2.50 -30.50 3.57
CA GLU A 75 -2.91 -29.37 2.76
C GLU A 75 -3.52 -28.23 3.59
N TRP A 76 -4.11 -28.58 4.75
CA TRP A 76 -4.66 -27.61 5.68
C TRP A 76 -3.58 -26.81 6.40
N ALA A 77 -2.41 -27.41 6.71
CA ALA A 77 -1.28 -26.68 7.29
C ALA A 77 -0.71 -25.66 6.30
N LYS A 78 -0.61 -26.02 5.02
CA LYS A 78 -0.22 -25.10 3.96
C LYS A 78 -1.19 -23.91 3.87
N ARG A 79 -2.50 -24.17 3.85
CA ARG A 79 -3.52 -23.11 3.85
C ARG A 79 -3.50 -22.29 5.13
N ALA A 80 -3.29 -22.92 6.29
CA ALA A 80 -3.21 -22.22 7.56
C ALA A 80 -2.06 -21.21 7.58
N LEU A 81 -0.90 -21.55 7.05
CA LEU A 81 0.26 -20.66 6.98
C LEU A 81 -0.03 -19.39 6.15
N ILE A 82 -0.73 -19.52 5.02
CA ILE A 82 -1.08 -18.33 4.23
C ILE A 82 -2.16 -17.49 4.92
N MET A 83 -3.09 -18.15 5.63
CA MET A 83 -4.11 -17.45 6.40
C MET A 83 -3.56 -16.77 7.66
N GLU A 84 -2.46 -17.26 8.24
CA GLU A 84 -1.70 -16.53 9.26
C GLU A 84 -1.17 -15.21 8.70
N ALA A 85 -0.49 -15.24 7.56
CA ALA A 85 0.03 -14.03 6.92
C ALA A 85 -1.08 -13.02 6.64
N PHE A 86 -2.24 -13.50 6.16
CA PHE A 86 -3.41 -12.65 5.92
C PHE A 86 -3.97 -12.05 7.21
N ALA A 87 -4.14 -12.85 8.27
CA ALA A 87 -4.67 -12.41 9.55
C ALA A 87 -3.76 -11.36 10.22
N GLN A 88 -2.46 -11.60 10.21
CA GLN A 88 -1.45 -10.68 10.71
C GLN A 88 -1.46 -9.35 9.94
N HIS A 89 -1.56 -9.42 8.60
CA HIS A 89 -1.68 -8.22 7.77
C HIS A 89 -2.96 -7.42 8.11
N LYS A 90 -4.11 -8.08 8.26
CA LYS A 90 -5.37 -7.46 8.69
C LYS A 90 -5.27 -6.80 10.06
N ALA A 91 -4.51 -7.38 10.97
CA ALA A 91 -4.21 -6.81 12.29
C ALA A 91 -3.21 -5.65 12.24
N LYS A 92 -2.64 -5.36 11.08
CA LYS A 92 -1.53 -4.42 10.85
C LYS A 92 -0.21 -4.84 11.54
N ASP A 93 -0.09 -6.11 11.89
CA ASP A 93 1.19 -6.70 12.26
C ASP A 93 1.96 -7.09 10.99
N TYR A 94 2.46 -6.07 10.32
CA TYR A 94 3.09 -6.21 9.01
C TYR A 94 4.40 -6.98 9.05
N GLU A 95 5.12 -6.96 10.17
CA GLU A 95 6.37 -7.70 10.35
C GLU A 95 6.10 -9.20 10.39
N SER A 96 5.18 -9.64 11.23
CA SER A 96 4.76 -11.04 11.30
C SER A 96 4.15 -11.52 10.00
N ALA A 97 3.31 -10.69 9.36
CA ALA A 97 2.71 -11.01 8.06
C ALA A 97 3.77 -11.28 6.98
N ARG A 98 4.84 -10.47 6.92
CA ARG A 98 5.96 -10.70 6.00
C ARG A 98 6.70 -12.00 6.31
N ALA A 99 6.94 -12.27 7.60
CA ALA A 99 7.63 -13.48 8.02
C ALA A 99 6.84 -14.75 7.66
N SER A 100 5.52 -14.77 7.92
CA SER A 100 4.66 -15.91 7.56
C SER A 100 4.53 -16.07 6.05
N ALA A 101 4.36 -14.97 5.30
CA ALA A 101 4.32 -14.99 3.84
C ALA A 101 5.64 -15.50 3.22
N GLN A 102 6.78 -15.03 3.73
CA GLN A 102 8.10 -15.50 3.28
C GLN A 102 8.29 -16.99 3.58
N ARG A 103 7.91 -17.45 4.78
CA ARG A 103 7.96 -18.86 5.15
C ARG A 103 7.13 -19.73 4.20
N PHE A 104 5.95 -19.24 3.76
CA PHE A 104 5.14 -19.94 2.75
C PHE A 104 5.89 -20.06 1.43
N ILE A 105 6.44 -18.95 0.91
CA ILE A 105 7.17 -18.90 -0.35
C ILE A 105 8.39 -19.85 -0.33
N ASP A 106 9.13 -19.86 0.78
CA ASP A 106 10.33 -20.68 0.93
C ASP A 106 9.98 -22.18 1.02
N THR A 107 8.83 -22.50 1.63
CA THR A 107 8.40 -23.90 1.83
C THR A 107 7.67 -24.47 0.61
N TYR A 108 6.89 -23.63 -0.08
CA TYR A 108 6.02 -24.02 -1.19
C TYR A 108 6.20 -23.12 -2.43
N PRO A 109 7.43 -23.02 -3.00
CA PRO A 109 7.72 -22.05 -4.07
C PRO A 109 6.96 -22.29 -5.37
N GLY A 110 6.51 -23.52 -5.62
CA GLY A 110 5.76 -23.91 -6.81
C GLY A 110 4.24 -24.03 -6.59
N ASP A 111 3.74 -23.60 -5.45
CA ASP A 111 2.31 -23.68 -5.14
C ASP A 111 1.51 -22.58 -5.87
N GLU A 112 0.24 -22.87 -6.16
CA GLU A 112 -0.66 -21.90 -6.79
C GLU A 112 -0.88 -20.63 -5.94
N ASP A 113 -0.81 -20.76 -4.61
CA ASP A 113 -0.94 -19.66 -3.66
C ASP A 113 0.38 -18.88 -3.44
N ALA A 114 1.51 -19.29 -4.03
CA ALA A 114 2.79 -18.59 -3.88
C ALA A 114 2.72 -17.14 -4.41
N ALA A 115 1.96 -16.91 -5.48
CA ALA A 115 1.70 -15.57 -5.99
C ALA A 115 0.96 -14.69 -4.97
N TYR A 116 -0.03 -15.27 -4.27
CA TYR A 116 -0.76 -14.56 -3.22
C TYR A 116 0.13 -14.27 -2.01
N ALA A 117 0.91 -15.24 -1.55
CA ALA A 117 1.86 -15.04 -0.46
C ALA A 117 2.85 -13.91 -0.76
N LYS A 118 3.42 -13.90 -1.99
CA LYS A 118 4.32 -12.84 -2.45
C LYS A 118 3.64 -11.47 -2.48
N TYR A 119 2.37 -11.45 -2.90
CA TYR A 119 1.58 -10.23 -2.89
C TYR A 119 1.26 -9.73 -1.47
N LEU A 120 0.94 -10.60 -0.51
CA LEU A 120 0.75 -10.23 0.90
C LEU A 120 2.03 -9.63 1.51
N LEU A 121 3.19 -10.21 1.18
CA LEU A 121 4.47 -9.65 1.58
C LEU A 121 4.66 -8.23 1.04
N ALA A 122 4.38 -8.03 -0.26
CA ALA A 122 4.47 -6.72 -0.88
C ALA A 122 3.48 -5.70 -0.29
N LEU A 123 2.22 -6.12 -0.05
CA LEU A 123 1.22 -5.30 0.62
C LEU A 123 1.64 -4.87 2.02
N SER A 124 2.34 -5.76 2.75
CA SER A 124 2.81 -5.45 4.10
C SER A 124 3.89 -4.36 4.13
N TYR A 125 4.58 -4.08 3.03
CA TYR A 125 5.40 -2.89 2.86
C TYR A 125 4.57 -1.70 2.37
N TYR A 126 3.73 -1.93 1.36
CA TYR A 126 2.94 -0.89 0.70
C TYR A 126 2.01 -0.16 1.67
N ASP A 127 1.28 -0.89 2.52
CA ASP A 127 0.32 -0.32 3.46
C ASP A 127 0.98 0.43 4.65
N GLN A 128 2.31 0.42 4.71
CA GLN A 128 3.11 1.20 5.64
C GLN A 128 3.73 2.45 5.00
N ILE A 129 3.47 2.71 3.71
CA ILE A 129 3.95 3.94 3.06
C ILE A 129 3.31 5.14 3.77
N ASP A 130 4.16 6.03 4.23
CA ASP A 130 3.78 7.23 4.97
C ASP A 130 3.63 8.44 4.01
N GLU A 131 3.36 9.62 4.54
CA GLU A 131 3.23 10.86 3.77
C GLU A 131 4.50 11.17 2.96
N VAL A 132 4.32 11.86 1.81
CA VAL A 132 5.39 12.23 0.88
C VAL A 132 6.58 12.90 1.56
N GLY A 133 6.33 13.72 2.58
CA GLY A 133 7.35 14.45 3.34
C GLY A 133 8.28 13.57 4.19
N ARG A 134 7.93 12.30 4.48
CA ARG A 134 8.64 11.41 5.39
C ARG A 134 9.70 10.54 4.73
N ASP A 135 10.27 9.61 5.50
CA ASP A 135 11.23 8.62 4.99
C ASP A 135 10.59 7.70 3.95
N GLN A 136 11.33 7.41 2.87
CA GLN A 136 10.85 6.63 1.74
C GLN A 136 11.39 5.18 1.74
N GLY A 137 12.04 4.74 2.82
CA GLY A 137 12.61 3.40 2.92
C GLY A 137 11.59 2.31 2.65
N LEU A 138 10.40 2.41 3.26
CA LEU A 138 9.29 1.46 3.03
C LEU A 138 8.73 1.53 1.61
N THR A 139 8.71 2.72 0.99
CA THR A 139 8.28 2.88 -0.40
C THR A 139 9.20 2.12 -1.36
N PHE A 140 10.53 2.20 -1.16
CA PHE A 140 11.48 1.42 -1.96
C PHE A 140 11.32 -0.09 -1.76
N GLN A 141 11.10 -0.54 -0.52
CA GLN A 141 10.86 -1.96 -0.22
C GLN A 141 9.56 -2.44 -0.85
N ALA A 142 8.49 -1.64 -0.79
CA ALA A 142 7.23 -1.93 -1.44
C ALA A 142 7.38 -2.07 -2.96
N LEU A 143 8.07 -1.12 -3.60
CA LEU A 143 8.33 -1.16 -5.05
C LEU A 143 9.11 -2.40 -5.45
N GLN A 144 10.14 -2.77 -4.69
CA GLN A 144 10.91 -3.99 -4.98
C GLN A 144 10.03 -5.23 -4.86
N ALA A 145 9.29 -5.36 -3.76
CA ALA A 145 8.43 -6.52 -3.53
C ALA A 145 7.27 -6.61 -4.54
N LEU A 146 6.67 -5.47 -4.93
CA LEU A 146 5.62 -5.42 -5.96
C LEU A 146 6.18 -5.80 -7.34
N ARG A 147 7.38 -5.36 -7.68
CA ARG A 147 8.07 -5.75 -8.92
C ARG A 147 8.31 -7.25 -8.95
N ASP A 148 8.75 -7.83 -7.85
CA ASP A 148 8.97 -9.28 -7.74
C ASP A 148 7.68 -10.08 -8.01
N VAL A 149 6.50 -9.58 -7.58
CA VAL A 149 5.20 -10.20 -7.91
C VAL A 149 4.94 -10.14 -9.40
N ILE A 150 5.13 -8.97 -10.02
CA ILE A 150 4.86 -8.73 -11.44
C ILE A 150 5.76 -9.61 -12.33
N GLU A 151 7.05 -9.70 -11.99
CA GLU A 151 8.05 -10.43 -12.79
C GLU A 151 7.95 -11.95 -12.62
N GLN A 152 7.68 -12.44 -11.39
CA GLN A 152 7.65 -13.88 -11.11
C GLN A 152 6.30 -14.52 -11.41
N TYR A 153 5.21 -13.78 -11.34
CA TYR A 153 3.84 -14.28 -11.51
C TYR A 153 3.03 -13.42 -12.49
N PRO A 154 3.51 -13.16 -13.72
CA PRO A 154 2.94 -12.14 -14.63
C PRO A 154 1.48 -12.42 -15.00
N ASP A 155 1.07 -13.68 -15.05
CA ASP A 155 -0.28 -14.11 -15.46
C ASP A 155 -1.27 -14.14 -14.29
N SER A 156 -0.84 -13.84 -13.06
CA SER A 156 -1.71 -13.86 -11.87
C SER A 156 -2.57 -12.60 -11.75
N ASP A 157 -3.74 -12.71 -11.12
CA ASP A 157 -4.55 -11.56 -10.74
C ASP A 157 -3.81 -10.62 -9.77
N TYR A 158 -2.88 -11.18 -9.01
CA TYR A 158 -2.04 -10.44 -8.07
C TYR A 158 -1.02 -9.57 -8.78
N ALA A 159 -0.49 -9.98 -9.94
CA ALA A 159 0.42 -9.16 -10.75
C ALA A 159 -0.28 -7.88 -11.25
N ARG A 160 -1.54 -7.98 -11.71
CA ARG A 160 -2.32 -6.79 -12.10
C ARG A 160 -2.56 -5.84 -10.94
N SER A 161 -2.90 -6.38 -9.77
CA SER A 161 -3.08 -5.60 -8.55
C SER A 161 -1.77 -4.97 -8.06
N ALA A 162 -0.66 -5.70 -8.19
CA ALA A 162 0.69 -5.23 -7.85
C ALA A 162 1.13 -4.10 -8.78
N MET A 163 0.83 -4.19 -10.08
CA MET A 163 1.16 -3.15 -11.05
C MET A 163 0.51 -1.81 -10.70
N LEU A 164 -0.79 -1.81 -10.37
CA LEU A 164 -1.48 -0.59 -9.94
C LEU A 164 -0.86 0.03 -8.68
N LYS A 165 -0.48 -0.80 -7.71
CA LYS A 165 0.17 -0.33 -6.48
C LYS A 165 1.60 0.13 -6.73
N PHE A 166 2.30 -0.54 -7.64
CA PHE A 166 3.64 -0.12 -8.08
C PHE A 166 3.59 1.28 -8.68
N ASP A 167 2.67 1.55 -9.60
CA ASP A 167 2.51 2.87 -10.22
C ASP A 167 2.20 3.95 -9.18
N LEU A 168 1.32 3.65 -8.19
CA LEU A 168 1.01 4.59 -7.11
C LEU A 168 2.21 4.86 -6.20
N ALA A 169 2.97 3.83 -5.82
CA ALA A 169 4.17 3.99 -5.00
C ALA A 169 5.29 4.73 -5.77
N PHE A 170 5.37 4.49 -7.07
CA PHE A 170 6.31 5.14 -7.97
C PHE A 170 5.99 6.63 -8.12
N ASP A 171 4.71 6.96 -8.30
CA ASP A 171 4.21 8.34 -8.32
C ASP A 171 4.47 9.06 -6.98
N HIS A 172 4.35 8.35 -5.86
CA HIS A 172 4.66 8.88 -4.53
C HIS A 172 6.13 9.32 -4.39
N LEU A 173 7.09 8.54 -4.94
CA LEU A 173 8.51 8.94 -4.97
C LEU A 173 8.73 10.19 -5.85
N ALA A 174 8.08 10.25 -7.01
CA ALA A 174 8.14 11.43 -7.87
C ALA A 174 7.59 12.67 -7.15
N ALA A 175 6.48 12.52 -6.43
CA ALA A 175 5.87 13.59 -5.63
C ALA A 175 6.85 14.14 -4.59
N LYS A 176 7.66 13.29 -3.94
CA LYS A 176 8.70 13.69 -2.99
C LYS A 176 9.76 14.59 -3.64
N GLU A 177 10.27 14.20 -4.79
CA GLU A 177 11.25 15.00 -5.51
C GLU A 177 10.65 16.33 -5.97
N MET A 178 9.38 16.33 -6.40
CA MET A 178 8.65 17.55 -6.77
C MET A 178 8.47 18.48 -5.59
N GLU A 179 8.12 17.97 -4.41
CA GLU A 179 7.96 18.78 -3.19
C GLU A 179 9.26 19.50 -2.82
N ILE A 180 10.38 18.75 -2.80
CA ILE A 180 11.71 19.30 -2.52
C ILE A 180 12.11 20.31 -3.60
N GLY A 181 11.87 20.00 -4.87
CA GLY A 181 12.15 20.87 -6.00
C GLY A 181 11.40 22.20 -5.91
N ARG A 182 10.09 22.16 -5.65
CA ARG A 182 9.26 23.36 -5.44
C ARG A 182 9.73 24.19 -4.24
N TYR A 183 10.13 23.54 -3.16
CA TYR A 183 10.69 24.23 -2.00
C TYR A 183 11.95 25.03 -2.39
N TYR A 184 12.94 24.41 -3.06
CA TYR A 184 14.15 25.09 -3.50
C TYR A 184 13.87 26.19 -4.53
N LEU A 185 12.95 25.95 -5.46
CA LEU A 185 12.55 26.94 -6.44
C LEU A 185 12.00 28.21 -5.78
N LYS A 186 11.12 28.04 -4.80
CA LYS A 186 10.53 29.14 -4.02
C LYS A 186 11.56 29.94 -3.23
N GLN A 187 12.64 29.27 -2.79
CA GLN A 187 13.77 29.92 -2.09
C GLN A 187 14.79 30.57 -3.06
N GLY A 188 14.60 30.47 -4.36
CA GLY A 188 15.55 30.99 -5.37
C GLY A 188 16.80 30.11 -5.55
N HIS A 189 16.82 28.92 -4.97
CA HIS A 189 17.93 27.97 -5.12
C HIS A 189 17.75 27.14 -6.42
N TYR A 190 17.83 27.81 -7.56
CA TYR A 190 17.46 27.24 -8.87
C TYR A 190 18.26 25.99 -9.22
N SER A 191 19.57 25.96 -9.00
CA SER A 191 20.42 24.78 -9.27
C SER A 191 20.00 23.57 -8.45
N ALA A 192 19.62 23.76 -7.17
CA ALA A 192 19.13 22.69 -6.33
C ALA A 192 17.75 22.19 -6.79
N ALA A 193 16.86 23.11 -7.18
CA ALA A 193 15.54 22.79 -7.75
C ALA A 193 15.67 21.98 -9.06
N ILE A 194 16.56 22.40 -9.95
CA ILE A 194 16.86 21.72 -11.23
C ILE A 194 17.27 20.26 -10.96
N ASN A 195 18.16 20.02 -10.00
CA ASN A 195 18.59 18.65 -9.69
C ASN A 195 17.42 17.76 -9.23
N ARG A 196 16.46 18.30 -8.49
CA ARG A 196 15.28 17.55 -8.05
C ARG A 196 14.30 17.26 -9.19
N PHE A 197 13.96 18.27 -9.99
CA PHE A 197 13.08 18.09 -11.14
C PHE A 197 13.73 17.19 -12.22
N ARG A 198 15.04 17.25 -12.35
CA ARG A 198 15.80 16.34 -13.23
C ARG A 198 15.58 14.88 -12.85
N VAL A 199 15.63 14.53 -11.55
CA VAL A 199 15.35 13.16 -11.08
C VAL A 199 13.95 12.70 -11.54
N VAL A 200 12.94 13.60 -11.47
CA VAL A 200 11.60 13.26 -11.96
C VAL A 200 11.59 12.97 -13.46
N VAL A 201 12.23 13.80 -14.25
CA VAL A 201 12.28 13.64 -15.71
C VAL A 201 13.13 12.43 -16.15
N GLU A 202 14.20 12.10 -15.42
CA GLU A 202 15.09 10.97 -15.76
C GLU A 202 14.57 9.62 -15.23
N GLN A 203 13.99 9.58 -14.02
CA GLN A 203 13.68 8.33 -13.33
C GLN A 203 12.18 8.05 -13.21
N PHE A 204 11.33 9.07 -13.28
CA PHE A 204 9.89 8.98 -13.03
C PHE A 204 9.05 9.48 -14.22
N GLN A 205 9.50 9.22 -15.44
CA GLN A 205 8.94 9.76 -16.69
C GLN A 205 7.46 9.42 -16.92
N THR A 206 7.01 8.29 -16.42
CA THR A 206 5.63 7.79 -16.60
C THR A 206 4.64 8.36 -15.58
N THR A 207 5.12 9.13 -14.59
CA THR A 207 4.27 9.67 -13.54
C THR A 207 3.53 10.94 -13.97
N ALA A 208 2.44 11.23 -13.26
CA ALA A 208 1.67 12.44 -13.44
C ALA A 208 2.46 13.75 -13.15
N HIS A 209 3.62 13.63 -12.52
CA HIS A 209 4.47 14.76 -12.13
C HIS A 209 5.40 15.26 -13.23
N THR A 210 5.67 14.47 -14.27
CA THR A 210 6.61 14.80 -15.34
C THR A 210 6.27 16.10 -16.07
N PRO A 211 5.00 16.41 -16.44
CA PRO A 211 4.67 17.67 -17.08
C PRO A 211 4.99 18.90 -16.21
N GLU A 212 4.68 18.85 -14.91
CA GLU A 212 5.04 19.93 -13.99
C GLU A 212 6.56 20.06 -13.84
N ALA A 213 7.28 18.94 -13.72
CA ALA A 213 8.75 18.96 -13.60
C ALA A 213 9.41 19.65 -14.77
N LEU A 214 8.97 19.38 -16.00
CA LEU A 214 9.47 20.03 -17.22
C LEU A 214 9.17 21.54 -17.24
N MET A 215 7.97 21.94 -16.82
CA MET A 215 7.62 23.34 -16.70
C MET A 215 8.49 24.06 -15.65
N ARG A 216 8.69 23.45 -14.48
CA ARG A 216 9.55 23.99 -13.43
C ARG A 216 11.04 24.04 -13.84
N LEU A 217 11.50 23.08 -14.64
CA LEU A 217 12.84 23.16 -15.25
C LEU A 217 12.94 24.36 -16.20
N THR A 218 11.92 24.59 -17.04
CA THR A 218 11.87 25.77 -17.90
C THR A 218 11.99 27.05 -17.08
N GLU A 219 11.20 27.18 -16.00
CA GLU A 219 11.23 28.34 -15.09
C GLU A 219 12.62 28.53 -14.45
N ALA A 220 13.20 27.45 -13.89
CA ALA A 220 14.48 27.52 -13.18
C ALA A 220 15.64 27.82 -14.11
N TYR A 221 15.68 27.24 -15.31
CA TYR A 221 16.70 27.54 -16.31
C TYR A 221 16.64 28.98 -16.82
N LEU A 222 15.43 29.50 -17.07
CA LEU A 222 15.24 30.91 -17.44
C LEU A 222 15.74 31.86 -16.34
N ALA A 223 15.47 31.54 -15.07
CA ALA A 223 15.95 32.33 -13.94
C ALA A 223 17.48 32.36 -13.83
N LEU A 224 18.18 31.31 -14.31
CA LEU A 224 19.65 31.26 -14.40
C LEU A 224 20.20 31.82 -15.73
N GLY A 225 19.37 32.21 -16.66
CA GLY A 225 19.79 32.66 -18.00
C GLY A 225 20.24 31.52 -18.94
N ILE A 226 19.95 30.28 -18.60
CA ILE A 226 20.31 29.07 -19.38
C ILE A 226 19.19 28.79 -20.38
N THR A 227 19.11 29.61 -21.43
CA THR A 227 17.98 29.65 -22.36
C THR A 227 17.81 28.38 -23.18
N ASP A 228 18.90 27.74 -23.62
CA ASP A 228 18.85 26.56 -24.49
C ASP A 228 18.21 25.36 -23.75
N GLU A 229 18.52 25.19 -22.48
CA GLU A 229 17.91 24.16 -21.64
C GLU A 229 16.44 24.44 -21.35
N ALA A 230 16.09 25.71 -21.12
CA ALA A 230 14.72 26.11 -20.91
C ALA A 230 13.85 25.83 -22.16
N GLN A 231 14.38 26.15 -23.35
CA GLN A 231 13.70 25.87 -24.61
C GLN A 231 13.53 24.37 -24.87
N THR A 232 14.57 23.57 -24.54
CA THR A 232 14.54 22.12 -24.69
C THR A 232 13.51 21.48 -23.75
N ALA A 233 13.46 21.89 -22.47
CA ALA A 233 12.47 21.41 -21.51
C ALA A 233 11.03 21.66 -21.99
N ALA A 234 10.78 22.87 -22.45
CA ALA A 234 9.47 23.24 -23.01
C ALA A 234 9.17 22.50 -24.34
N ALA A 235 10.19 22.17 -25.15
CA ALA A 235 9.98 21.38 -26.37
C ALA A 235 9.57 19.93 -26.05
N ILE A 236 10.19 19.30 -25.04
CA ILE A 236 9.78 17.97 -24.56
C ILE A 236 8.35 18.01 -24.04
N LEU A 237 8.02 19.02 -23.24
CA LEU A 237 6.68 19.22 -22.67
C LEU A 237 5.63 19.39 -23.78
N GLY A 238 5.92 20.24 -24.78
CA GLY A 238 5.00 20.48 -25.90
C GLY A 238 4.81 19.29 -26.83
N HIS A 239 5.81 18.41 -26.94
CA HIS A 239 5.69 17.19 -27.76
C HIS A 239 4.85 16.12 -27.07
N ASN A 240 5.13 15.83 -25.79
CA ASN A 240 4.53 14.71 -25.09
C ASN A 240 3.24 15.08 -24.32
N PHE A 241 3.09 16.34 -23.93
CA PHE A 241 2.05 16.81 -23.01
C PHE A 241 1.40 18.11 -23.49
N GLN A 242 1.14 18.24 -24.78
CA GLN A 242 0.61 19.44 -25.39
C GLN A 242 -0.73 19.91 -24.78
N SER A 243 -1.56 18.99 -24.32
CA SER A 243 -2.84 19.29 -23.66
C SER A 243 -2.71 19.68 -22.19
N SER A 244 -1.50 19.62 -21.62
CA SER A 244 -1.26 19.95 -20.22
C SER A 244 -1.26 21.47 -20.01
N PRO A 245 -1.89 22.00 -18.94
CA PRO A 245 -1.80 23.40 -18.58
C PRO A 245 -0.36 23.87 -18.33
N PHE A 246 0.51 22.98 -17.92
CA PHE A 246 1.94 23.25 -17.73
C PHE A 246 2.66 23.60 -19.03
N TYR A 247 2.18 23.11 -20.18
CA TYR A 247 2.74 23.52 -21.49
C TYR A 247 2.44 24.97 -21.79
N ASP A 248 1.20 25.42 -21.58
CA ASP A 248 0.82 26.81 -21.77
C ASP A 248 1.64 27.74 -20.89
N ASP A 249 1.85 27.37 -19.61
CA ASP A 249 2.68 28.12 -18.67
C ASP A 249 4.13 28.23 -19.16
N ALA A 250 4.76 27.11 -19.53
CA ALA A 250 6.12 27.08 -20.07
C ALA A 250 6.25 27.92 -21.35
N TYR A 251 5.29 27.80 -22.25
CA TYR A 251 5.26 28.58 -23.49
C TYR A 251 5.17 30.11 -23.23
N GLN A 252 4.32 30.52 -22.28
CA GLN A 252 4.21 31.93 -21.89
C GLN A 252 5.49 32.46 -21.24
N LEU A 253 6.18 31.66 -20.44
CA LEU A 253 7.47 32.02 -19.85
C LEU A 253 8.52 32.28 -20.93
N LEU A 254 8.65 31.40 -21.93
CA LEU A 254 9.58 31.57 -23.05
C LEU A 254 9.22 32.80 -23.90
N LYS A 255 7.94 32.96 -24.24
CA LYS A 255 7.43 34.06 -25.07
C LYS A 255 7.75 35.44 -24.47
N LYS A 256 7.65 35.60 -23.16
CA LYS A 256 8.03 36.85 -22.45
C LYS A 256 9.48 37.26 -22.71
N GLN A 257 10.35 36.31 -23.01
CA GLN A 257 11.77 36.52 -23.31
C GLN A 257 12.08 36.45 -24.80
N GLY A 258 11.06 36.40 -25.68
CA GLY A 258 11.24 36.30 -27.14
C GLY A 258 11.74 34.92 -27.60
N LEU A 259 11.62 33.90 -26.78
CA LEU A 259 12.07 32.55 -27.06
C LEU A 259 10.94 31.64 -27.50
N LYS A 260 11.27 30.50 -28.12
CA LYS A 260 10.30 29.47 -28.55
C LYS A 260 10.75 28.09 -28.03
N PRO A 261 9.82 27.13 -27.81
CA PRO A 261 10.17 25.74 -27.56
C PRO A 261 10.95 25.17 -28.73
N GLU A 262 12.20 24.76 -28.46
CA GLU A 262 13.10 24.20 -29.47
C GLU A 262 14.21 23.41 -28.77
N SER A 263 14.51 22.19 -29.24
CA SER A 263 15.64 21.45 -28.71
C SER A 263 16.95 21.98 -29.24
N LYS A 264 17.82 22.40 -28.34
CA LYS A 264 19.14 22.98 -28.66
C LYS A 264 20.24 22.32 -27.87
N GLY A 265 21.44 22.35 -28.44
CA GLY A 265 22.64 21.87 -27.78
C GLY A 265 22.76 20.34 -27.65
N ASP A 266 23.65 19.90 -26.78
CA ASP A 266 23.94 18.48 -26.53
C ASP A 266 23.94 18.17 -25.01
N SER A 267 22.92 18.67 -24.33
CA SER A 267 22.72 18.50 -22.89
C SER A 267 22.03 17.17 -22.56
N TRP A 268 21.86 16.92 -21.27
CA TRP A 268 21.10 15.78 -20.80
C TRP A 268 19.62 15.83 -21.26
N LEU A 269 19.01 17.02 -21.28
CA LEU A 269 17.65 17.21 -21.80
C LEU A 269 17.56 16.96 -23.31
N SER A 270 18.55 17.45 -24.08
CA SER A 270 18.61 17.21 -25.52
C SER A 270 18.81 15.71 -25.84
N LYS A 271 19.52 14.97 -24.98
CA LYS A 271 19.61 13.50 -25.11
C LYS A 271 18.26 12.85 -24.86
N ILE A 272 17.55 13.21 -23.79
CA ILE A 272 16.17 12.73 -23.54
C ILE A 272 15.25 13.08 -24.71
N TYR A 273 15.31 14.31 -25.22
CA TYR A 273 14.53 14.72 -26.39
C TYR A 273 14.78 13.79 -27.59
N ARG A 274 16.04 13.50 -27.91
CA ARG A 274 16.40 12.60 -29.02
C ARG A 274 15.94 11.16 -28.78
N GLN A 275 16.13 10.62 -27.59
CA GLN A 275 15.72 9.26 -27.25
C GLN A 275 14.21 9.08 -27.29
N VAL A 276 13.48 9.96 -26.60
CA VAL A 276 12.03 9.81 -26.43
C VAL A 276 11.25 10.24 -27.66
N ILE A 277 11.70 11.30 -28.34
CA ILE A 277 10.91 11.93 -29.42
C ILE A 277 11.36 11.46 -30.79
N LYS A 278 12.65 11.31 -31.00
CA LYS A 278 13.20 10.91 -32.31
C LYS A 278 13.49 9.41 -32.42
N GLY A 279 13.41 8.67 -31.30
CA GLY A 279 13.75 7.25 -31.30
C GLY A 279 15.25 6.99 -31.51
N GLU A 280 16.09 7.98 -31.29
CA GLU A 280 17.54 7.84 -31.38
C GLU A 280 18.07 7.23 -30.07
N TRP A 281 18.19 5.90 -30.03
CA TRP A 281 18.82 5.21 -28.91
C TRP A 281 20.35 5.36 -29.00
N LEU A 282 20.96 5.83 -27.92
CA LEU A 282 22.40 5.97 -27.80
C LEU A 282 23.10 4.62 -27.57
#